data_b4013557f55482f30e954e8187e85ce1
#
_entry.id   b4013557f55482f30e954e8187e85ce1
#
_cell.length_a   1.000
_cell.length_b   1.000
_cell.length_c   1.000
_cell.angle_alpha   90.00
_cell.angle_beta   90.00
_cell.angle_gamma   90.00
#
_symmetry.space_group_name_H-M   'P 1'
#
loop_
_entity.id
_entity.type
_entity.pdbx_description
1 polymer ?
#
loop_
_entity_poly.entity_id
_entity_poly.type
_entity_poly.pdbx_seq_one_letter_code
_entity_poly.pdbx_strand_id
1 'polypeptide(L)'
;KPNDKLKNDTEKLLKVKCSLYMITRALSQYNKLGDPDMQEFCRRQPDRIYQFQVEHDGQPDYIACYLRVKAGQSKSGHGVYTRRSPFVLFHFFSLDGALKVLGKECEFVEGVEKGYVETIGSPEYACYLNDYMAILQGMLT
;
A
#
# COMPACT_ATOMS: atom_id res chain seq x y z
N LYS A 1 -31.18 1.26 -7.61
CA LYS A 1 -31.19 0.47 -8.85
C LYS A 1 -29.98 -0.47 -8.87
N PRO A 2 -30.13 -1.69 -9.39
CA PRO A 2 -29.01 -2.66 -9.45
C PRO A 2 -27.79 -2.14 -10.22
N ASN A 3 -28.01 -1.36 -11.28
CA ASN A 3 -26.93 -0.80 -12.09
C ASN A 3 -26.16 0.26 -11.34
N ASP A 4 -26.80 1.01 -10.44
CA ASP A 4 -26.13 2.03 -9.63
C ASP A 4 -25.17 1.39 -8.62
N LYS A 5 -25.58 0.27 -8.01
CA LYS A 5 -24.72 -0.46 -7.09
C LYS A 5 -23.48 -1.00 -7.81
N LEU A 6 -23.66 -1.63 -8.97
CA LEU A 6 -22.56 -2.16 -9.76
C LEU A 6 -21.60 -1.05 -10.19
N LYS A 7 -22.13 0.08 -10.62
CA LYS A 7 -21.33 1.25 -10.99
C LYS A 7 -20.53 1.77 -9.80
N ASN A 8 -21.14 1.87 -8.61
CA ASN A 8 -20.47 2.33 -7.40
C ASN A 8 -19.35 1.38 -6.98
N ASP A 9 -19.56 0.07 -7.06
CA ASP A 9 -18.53 -0.93 -6.75
C ASP A 9 -17.36 -0.82 -7.73
N THR A 10 -17.65 -0.65 -9.02
CA THR A 10 -16.63 -0.47 -10.04
C THR A 10 -15.81 0.80 -9.81
N GLU A 11 -16.47 1.90 -9.47
CA GLU A 11 -15.80 3.16 -9.15
C GLU A 11 -14.90 3.04 -7.92
N LYS A 12 -15.38 2.38 -6.86
CA LYS A 12 -14.60 2.13 -5.65
C LYS A 12 -13.37 1.29 -5.97
N LEU A 13 -13.58 0.21 -6.71
CA LEU A 13 -12.51 -0.70 -7.13
C LEU A 13 -11.42 0.06 -7.89
N LEU A 14 -11.83 0.90 -8.84
CA LEU A 14 -10.90 1.68 -9.64
C LEU A 14 -10.14 2.70 -8.78
N LYS A 15 -10.83 3.39 -7.89
CA LYS A 15 -10.20 4.37 -6.98
C LYS A 15 -9.16 3.71 -6.08
N VAL A 16 -9.49 2.57 -5.48
CA VAL A 16 -8.58 1.84 -4.60
C VAL A 16 -7.37 1.36 -5.39
N LYS A 17 -7.60 0.75 -6.53
CA LYS A 17 -6.55 0.22 -7.40
C LYS A 17 -5.58 1.32 -7.86
N CYS A 18 -6.13 2.43 -8.38
CA CYS A 18 -5.33 3.55 -8.84
C CYS A 18 -4.55 4.20 -7.70
N SER A 19 -5.18 4.42 -6.54
CA SER A 19 -4.53 5.01 -5.39
C SER A 19 -3.37 4.17 -4.90
N LEU A 20 -3.59 2.86 -4.79
CA LEU A 20 -2.58 1.95 -4.28
C LEU A 20 -1.40 1.80 -5.23
N TYR A 21 -1.67 1.66 -6.53
CA TYR A 21 -0.63 1.59 -7.55
C TYR A 21 0.17 2.88 -7.66
N MET A 22 -0.51 4.01 -7.57
CA MET A 22 0.15 5.32 -7.59
C MET A 22 1.06 5.52 -6.39
N ILE A 23 0.60 5.17 -5.19
CA ILE A 23 1.38 5.31 -3.96
C ILE A 23 2.61 4.41 -3.98
N THR A 24 2.49 3.14 -4.36
CA THR A 24 3.65 2.24 -4.40
C THR A 24 4.67 2.67 -5.45
N ARG A 25 4.20 3.15 -6.61
CA ARG A 25 5.10 3.70 -7.62
C ARG A 25 5.77 4.99 -7.13
N ALA A 26 5.03 5.86 -6.47
CA ALA A 26 5.57 7.10 -5.90
C ALA A 26 6.64 6.82 -4.84
N LEU A 27 6.44 5.81 -4.00
CA LEU A 27 7.44 5.39 -3.02
C LEU A 27 8.76 4.99 -3.71
N SER A 28 8.67 4.19 -4.75
CA SER A 28 9.84 3.79 -5.53
C SER A 28 10.52 5.00 -6.17
N GLN A 29 9.76 5.92 -6.74
CA GLN A 29 10.29 7.13 -7.38
C GLN A 29 10.88 8.11 -6.36
N TYR A 30 10.30 8.20 -5.18
CA TYR A 30 10.81 9.06 -4.11
C TYR A 30 12.24 8.69 -3.74
N ASN A 31 12.53 7.38 -3.66
CA ASN A 31 13.88 6.87 -3.50
C ASN A 31 14.77 7.22 -4.70
N LYS A 32 14.30 6.92 -5.91
CA LYS A 32 15.08 7.12 -7.15
C LYS A 32 15.39 8.58 -7.43
N LEU A 33 14.48 9.48 -7.06
CA LEU A 33 14.67 10.92 -7.25
C LEU A 33 15.54 11.56 -6.17
N GLY A 34 15.93 10.81 -5.15
CA GLY A 34 16.98 11.21 -4.24
C GLY A 34 16.51 11.78 -2.91
N ASP A 35 15.28 11.53 -2.47
CA ASP A 35 14.89 11.92 -1.12
C ASP A 35 15.82 11.26 -0.10
N PRO A 36 16.52 12.05 0.75
CA PRO A 36 17.55 11.49 1.65
C PRO A 36 17.00 10.46 2.63
N ASP A 37 15.82 10.69 3.18
CA ASP A 37 15.23 9.79 4.17
C ASP A 37 14.79 8.48 3.53
N MET A 38 14.15 8.56 2.35
CA MET A 38 13.74 7.37 1.63
C MET A 38 14.94 6.57 1.12
N GLN A 39 15.99 7.25 0.67
CA GLN A 39 17.24 6.59 0.28
C GLN A 39 17.88 5.86 1.44
N GLU A 40 17.92 6.46 2.62
CA GLU A 40 18.45 5.84 3.82
C GLU A 40 17.61 4.63 4.24
N PHE A 41 16.29 4.74 4.18
CA PHE A 41 15.38 3.63 4.44
C PHE A 41 15.69 2.44 3.52
N CYS A 42 15.84 2.69 2.22
CA CYS A 42 16.13 1.64 1.24
C CYS A 42 17.54 1.07 1.42
N ARG A 43 18.52 1.91 1.70
CA ARG A 43 19.94 1.51 1.79
C ARG A 43 20.19 0.53 2.93
N ARG A 44 19.48 0.67 4.04
CA ARG A 44 19.64 -0.17 5.24
C ARG A 44 19.11 -1.58 5.07
N GLN A 45 18.35 -1.84 4.02
CA GLN A 45 17.60 -3.07 3.90
C GLN A 45 18.24 -4.05 2.91
N PRO A 46 18.27 -5.34 3.26
CA PRO A 46 18.53 -6.37 2.28
C PRO A 46 17.34 -6.49 1.33
N ASP A 47 17.26 -7.55 0.53
CA ASP A 47 16.15 -7.78 -0.38
C ASP A 47 14.85 -8.07 0.40
N ARG A 48 13.93 -7.11 0.43
CA ARG A 48 12.67 -7.18 1.18
C ARG A 48 11.49 -6.75 0.32
N ILE A 49 10.36 -7.41 0.57
CA ILE A 49 9.10 -7.12 -0.11
C ILE A 49 8.11 -6.54 0.88
N TYR A 50 7.54 -5.40 0.51
CA TYR A 50 6.39 -4.79 1.18
C TYR A 50 5.19 -5.05 0.29
N GLN A 51 4.33 -5.97 0.70
CA GLN A 51 3.18 -6.40 -0.08
C GLN A 51 1.93 -5.67 0.39
N PHE A 52 1.12 -5.21 -0.57
CA PHE A 52 -0.18 -4.58 -0.31
C PHE A 52 -1.25 -5.43 -0.96
N GLN A 53 -2.29 -5.75 -0.20
CA GLN A 53 -3.42 -6.54 -0.68
C GLN A 53 -4.72 -5.93 -0.21
N VAL A 54 -5.74 -5.93 -1.07
CA VAL A 54 -7.08 -5.49 -0.72
C VAL A 54 -8.04 -6.63 -1.01
N GLU A 55 -8.74 -7.05 0.03
CA GLU A 55 -9.74 -8.10 -0.06
C GLU A 55 -11.02 -7.57 -0.72
N HIS A 56 -11.55 -8.33 -1.65
CA HIS A 56 -12.82 -8.05 -2.29
C HIS A 56 -13.37 -9.33 -2.89
N ASP A 57 -14.70 -9.49 -2.82
CA ASP A 57 -15.41 -10.60 -3.44
C ASP A 57 -14.86 -11.97 -3.04
N GLY A 58 -14.53 -12.13 -1.77
CA GLY A 58 -13.99 -13.37 -1.22
C GLY A 58 -12.54 -13.67 -1.56
N GLN A 59 -11.85 -12.79 -2.27
CA GLN A 59 -10.43 -12.93 -2.60
C GLN A 59 -9.59 -11.97 -1.74
N PRO A 60 -8.63 -12.49 -0.94
CA PRO A 60 -7.81 -11.63 -0.08
C PRO A 60 -6.84 -10.73 -0.84
N ASP A 61 -6.49 -11.09 -2.07
CA ASP A 61 -5.53 -10.39 -2.93
C ASP A 61 -6.17 -9.88 -4.22
N TYR A 62 -7.45 -9.53 -4.17
CA TYR A 62 -8.19 -9.05 -5.35
C TYR A 62 -7.49 -7.86 -6.02
N ILE A 63 -7.02 -6.91 -5.21
CA ILE A 63 -6.09 -5.88 -5.65
C ILE A 63 -4.79 -6.15 -4.92
N ALA A 64 -3.68 -6.19 -5.64
CA ALA A 64 -2.38 -6.43 -5.05
C ALA A 64 -1.30 -5.66 -5.79
N CYS A 65 -0.35 -5.16 -5.02
CA CYS A 65 0.87 -4.54 -5.54
C CYS A 65 1.96 -4.62 -4.48
N TYR A 66 3.19 -4.35 -4.86
CA TYR A 66 4.30 -4.44 -3.92
C TYR A 66 5.35 -3.36 -4.17
N LEU A 67 6.10 -3.10 -3.13
CA LEU A 67 7.36 -2.36 -3.19
C LEU A 67 8.48 -3.32 -2.81
N ARG A 68 9.43 -3.52 -3.71
CA ARG A 68 10.65 -4.27 -3.43
C ARG A 68 11.77 -3.29 -3.11
N VAL A 69 12.45 -3.54 -2.01
CA VAL A 69 13.61 -2.76 -1.57
C VAL A 69 14.79 -3.71 -1.48
N LYS A 70 15.92 -3.33 -2.10
CA LYS A 70 17.11 -4.16 -2.11
C LYS A 70 18.36 -3.29 -2.11
N ALA A 71 19.01 -3.18 -0.95
CA ALA A 71 20.31 -2.52 -0.81
C ALA A 71 20.37 -1.14 -1.47
N GLY A 72 19.38 -0.30 -1.21
CA GLY A 72 19.30 1.06 -1.76
C GLY A 72 18.49 1.18 -3.05
N GLN A 73 18.15 0.07 -3.69
CA GLN A 73 17.31 0.08 -4.88
C GLN A 73 15.83 -0.14 -4.49
N SER A 74 14.93 0.41 -5.28
CA SER A 74 13.50 0.25 -5.07
C SER A 74 12.80 -0.01 -6.39
N LYS A 75 11.76 -0.85 -6.35
CA LYS A 75 10.94 -1.17 -7.51
C LYS A 75 9.52 -1.45 -7.07
N SER A 76 8.55 -0.86 -7.73
CA SER A 76 7.13 -1.21 -7.53
C SER A 76 6.69 -2.20 -8.60
N GLY A 77 5.71 -3.02 -8.26
CA GLY A 77 5.12 -3.96 -9.20
C GLY A 77 3.68 -4.29 -8.84
N HIS A 78 2.96 -4.85 -9.80
CA HIS A 78 1.57 -5.25 -9.64
C HIS A 78 1.47 -6.73 -9.27
N GLY A 79 0.40 -7.08 -8.57
CA GLY A 79 0.14 -8.45 -8.15
C GLY A 79 0.86 -8.83 -6.87
N VAL A 80 0.79 -10.13 -6.56
CA VAL A 80 1.48 -10.71 -5.41
C VAL A 80 2.88 -11.13 -5.84
N TYR A 81 3.88 -10.69 -5.07
CA TYR A 81 5.25 -11.12 -5.31
C TYR A 81 5.41 -12.55 -4.81
N THR A 82 5.82 -13.46 -5.68
CA THR A 82 5.81 -14.91 -5.38
C THR A 82 7.18 -15.53 -5.12
N ARG A 83 8.26 -14.81 -5.43
CA ARG A 83 9.63 -15.34 -5.30
C ARG A 83 10.17 -15.29 -3.88
N ARG A 84 9.52 -14.57 -2.99
CA ARG A 84 9.96 -14.35 -1.62
C ARG A 84 8.75 -14.01 -0.76
N SER A 85 8.73 -14.48 0.48
CA SER A 85 7.69 -14.07 1.44
C SER A 85 7.81 -12.58 1.75
N PRO A 86 6.70 -11.87 1.93
CA PRO A 86 6.76 -10.45 2.27
C PRO A 86 7.40 -10.23 3.66
N PHE A 87 8.22 -9.21 3.74
CA PHE A 87 8.76 -8.73 5.02
C PHE A 87 7.69 -8.04 5.83
N VAL A 88 6.83 -7.27 5.14
CA VAL A 88 5.61 -6.68 5.72
C VAL A 88 4.49 -6.87 4.71
N LEU A 89 3.35 -7.31 5.20
CA LEU A 89 2.10 -7.38 4.44
C LEU A 89 1.11 -6.38 5.02
N PHE A 90 0.59 -5.51 4.16
CA PHE A 90 -0.53 -4.61 4.48
C PHE A 90 -1.78 -5.21 3.85
N HIS A 91 -2.70 -5.69 4.69
CA HIS A 91 -3.92 -6.32 4.24
C HIS A 91 -5.12 -5.47 4.59
N PHE A 92 -5.82 -4.97 3.58
CA PHE A 92 -7.07 -4.23 3.73
C PHE A 92 -8.23 -5.22 3.58
N PHE A 93 -9.18 -5.18 4.50
CA PHE A 93 -10.26 -6.15 4.57
C PHE A 93 -11.43 -5.84 3.64
N SER A 94 -11.50 -4.62 3.09
CA SER A 94 -12.58 -4.21 2.19
C SER A 94 -12.17 -3.03 1.33
N LEU A 95 -12.91 -2.79 0.25
CA LEU A 95 -12.74 -1.59 -0.57
C LEU A 95 -13.05 -0.33 0.23
N ASP A 96 -14.12 -0.34 1.02
CA ASP A 96 -14.53 0.83 1.81
C ASP A 96 -13.48 1.20 2.85
N GLY A 97 -12.95 0.20 3.55
CA GLY A 97 -11.88 0.41 4.52
C GLY A 97 -10.61 0.94 3.88
N ALA A 98 -10.23 0.37 2.73
CA ALA A 98 -9.07 0.82 1.97
C ALA A 98 -9.24 2.28 1.52
N LEU A 99 -10.42 2.66 1.02
CA LEU A 99 -10.70 4.04 0.62
C LEU A 99 -10.55 5.02 1.78
N LYS A 100 -11.03 4.66 2.96
CA LYS A 100 -10.93 5.52 4.13
C LYS A 100 -9.48 5.77 4.54
N VAL A 101 -8.67 4.72 4.56
CA VAL A 101 -7.26 4.83 4.93
C VAL A 101 -6.44 5.50 3.84
N LEU A 102 -6.59 5.06 2.59
CA LEU A 102 -5.82 5.60 1.46
C LEU A 102 -6.26 7.03 1.11
N GLY A 103 -7.51 7.38 1.31
CA GLY A 103 -8.04 8.72 1.09
C GLY A 103 -7.85 9.68 2.26
N LYS A 104 -7.18 9.26 3.33
CA LYS A 104 -6.91 10.05 4.54
C LYS A 104 -8.16 10.50 5.31
N GLU A 105 -9.29 9.84 5.13
CA GLU A 105 -10.43 10.03 6.02
C GLU A 105 -10.18 9.43 7.40
N CYS A 106 -9.21 8.51 7.48
CA CYS A 106 -8.86 7.77 8.67
C CYS A 106 -7.34 7.61 8.68
N GLU A 107 -6.71 7.94 9.80
CA GLU A 107 -5.28 7.69 9.98
C GLU A 107 -5.02 6.18 9.99
N PHE A 108 -3.81 5.78 9.59
CA PHE A 108 -3.46 4.36 9.48
C PHE A 108 -3.66 3.62 10.82
N VAL A 109 -3.18 4.19 11.93
CA VAL A 109 -3.32 3.58 13.26
C VAL A 109 -4.80 3.40 13.63
N GLU A 110 -5.62 4.41 13.35
CA GLU A 110 -7.07 4.33 13.56
C GLU A 110 -7.70 3.26 12.66
N GLY A 111 -7.22 3.13 11.41
CA GLY A 111 -7.67 2.10 10.50
C GLY A 111 -7.38 0.68 11.00
N VAL A 112 -6.23 0.48 11.61
CA VAL A 112 -5.89 -0.80 12.26
C VAL A 112 -6.84 -1.08 13.42
N GLU A 113 -7.08 -0.08 14.26
CA GLU A 113 -7.98 -0.21 15.42
C GLU A 113 -9.42 -0.52 14.99
N LYS A 114 -9.87 0.07 13.90
CA LYS A 114 -11.22 -0.14 13.36
C LYS A 114 -11.36 -1.40 12.51
N GLY A 115 -10.28 -2.12 12.30
CA GLY A 115 -10.30 -3.35 11.51
C GLY A 115 -10.39 -3.13 10.00
N TYR A 116 -9.98 -1.98 9.48
CA TYR A 116 -9.92 -1.71 8.04
C TYR A 116 -8.68 -2.31 7.41
N VAL A 117 -7.60 -2.38 8.16
CA VAL A 117 -6.31 -2.88 7.69
C VAL A 117 -5.57 -3.59 8.82
N GLU A 118 -4.80 -4.61 8.46
CA GLU A 118 -3.83 -5.22 9.37
C GLU A 118 -2.45 -5.20 8.74
N THR A 119 -1.42 -5.27 9.59
CA THR A 119 -0.04 -5.44 9.16
C THR A 119 0.50 -6.74 9.73
N ILE A 120 1.16 -7.50 8.89
CA ILE A 120 1.84 -8.75 9.28
C ILE A 120 3.30 -8.57 8.94
N GLY A 121 4.18 -8.84 9.90
CA GLY A 121 5.61 -8.65 9.77
C GLY A 121 6.14 -7.62 10.74
N SER A 122 7.23 -6.93 10.37
CA SER A 122 7.88 -5.95 11.24
C SER A 122 7.00 -4.72 11.49
N PRO A 123 6.55 -4.49 12.74
CA PRO A 123 5.73 -3.29 13.03
C PRO A 123 6.53 -2.00 12.86
N GLU A 124 7.82 -2.01 13.17
CA GLU A 124 8.69 -0.84 13.04
C GLU A 124 8.77 -0.37 11.58
N TYR A 125 9.08 -1.29 10.66
CA TYR A 125 9.21 -0.95 9.24
C TYR A 125 7.85 -0.67 8.60
N ALA A 126 6.78 -1.30 9.08
CA ALA A 126 5.43 -0.94 8.65
C ALA A 126 5.11 0.52 8.98
N CYS A 127 5.46 0.97 10.19
CA CYS A 127 5.28 2.38 10.59
C CYS A 127 6.12 3.33 9.76
N TYR A 128 7.39 3.02 9.52
CA TYR A 128 8.25 3.85 8.68
C TYR A 128 7.67 4.01 7.28
N LEU A 129 7.26 2.91 6.66
CA LEU A 129 6.70 2.98 5.31
C LEU A 129 5.38 3.75 5.30
N ASN A 130 4.55 3.56 6.31
CA ASN A 130 3.31 4.33 6.43
C ASN A 130 3.56 5.84 6.50
N ASP A 131 4.61 6.27 7.21
CA ASP A 131 4.97 7.68 7.31
C ASP A 131 5.33 8.26 5.93
N TYR A 132 6.11 7.53 5.14
CA TYR A 132 6.42 7.95 3.77
C TYR A 132 5.19 7.98 2.87
N MET A 133 4.31 6.99 3.01
CA MET A 133 3.05 6.96 2.27
C MET A 133 2.18 8.17 2.59
N ALA A 134 2.11 8.56 3.86
CA ALA A 134 1.35 9.72 4.29
C ALA A 134 1.91 11.03 3.69
N ILE A 135 3.23 11.18 3.64
CA ILE A 135 3.89 12.33 3.01
C ILE A 135 3.52 12.39 1.52
N LEU A 136 3.63 11.28 0.82
CA LEU A 136 3.35 11.23 -0.62
C LEU A 136 1.87 11.45 -0.92
N GLN A 137 0.96 10.92 -0.11
CA GLN A 137 -0.47 11.19 -0.24
C GLN A 137 -0.77 12.70 -0.12
N GLY A 138 -0.08 13.38 0.80
CA GLY A 138 -0.19 14.82 0.96
C GLY A 138 0.28 15.60 -0.28
N MET A 139 1.30 15.11 -0.97
CA MET A 139 1.79 15.73 -2.20
C MET A 139 0.87 15.49 -3.41
N LEU A 140 0.18 14.34 -3.43
CA LEU A 140 -0.62 13.90 -4.58
C LEU A 140 -2.09 14.37 -4.50
N THR A 141 -2.47 14.91 -3.39
CA THR A 141 -3.81 15.49 -3.17
C THR A 141 -3.70 17.01 -3.11
#